data_b34eff577d40f629cd3045dd2187dc4b
#
_entry.id   b34eff577d40f629cd3045dd2187dc4b
#
_cell.length_a   1.000
_cell.length_b   1.000
_cell.length_c   1.000
_cell.angle_alpha   90.00
_cell.angle_beta   90.00
_cell.angle_gamma   90.00
#
_symmetry.space_group_name_H-M   'P 1'
#
loop_
_entity.id
_entity.type
_entity.pdbx_description
1 polymer ?
#
loop_
_entity_poly.entity_id
_entity_poly.type
_entity_poly.pdbx_seq_one_letter_code
_entity_poly.pdbx_strand_id
1 'polypeptide(L)'
;MTELVFAKEDFDILPEHRQWDHAIELVLGSEPKSSKVYPLSPVEQKELDSFLEENLHTGRIRSSKSPMAAPVFFIKKKDGSLWLVQDYRALNSMTVKNKYPLPLISELVSQLHGARYFTKLDVHWGFNNVHIKPRDEWKAAFRTNQGLFEPLVMFFGMTNSLATFQTMMNDIFWDLIVEGIMVVYLDDILIFTRTEEKHVVKDGIPEERKYGIIDRNYTPFRSNVQCRRRIYLAMI
;
A
#
# COMPACT_ATOMS: atom_id res chain seq x y z
N MET A 1 -8.98 -24.87 -16.91
CA MET A 1 -8.07 -24.71 -15.76
C MET A 1 -7.65 -23.25 -15.74
N THR A 2 -8.23 -22.46 -14.87
CA THR A 2 -7.86 -21.05 -14.66
C THR A 2 -6.69 -21.09 -13.69
N GLU A 3 -5.47 -20.98 -14.20
CA GLU A 3 -4.32 -20.72 -13.34
C GLU A 3 -4.60 -19.46 -12.55
N LEU A 4 -4.54 -19.59 -11.25
CA LEU A 4 -4.55 -18.46 -10.32
C LEU A 4 -3.29 -17.63 -10.61
N VAL A 5 -3.44 -16.56 -11.39
CA VAL A 5 -2.35 -15.61 -11.71
C VAL A 5 -1.86 -14.89 -10.44
N PHE A 6 -2.47 -15.16 -9.29
CA PHE A 6 -2.16 -14.57 -7.98
C PHE A 6 -2.11 -15.69 -6.94
N ALA A 7 -1.07 -16.53 -7.01
CA ALA A 7 -0.77 -17.45 -5.93
C ALA A 7 -0.32 -16.65 -4.69
N LYS A 8 -0.67 -17.12 -3.49
CA LYS A 8 -0.23 -16.48 -2.24
C LYS A 8 1.31 -16.34 -2.19
N GLU A 9 1.99 -17.28 -2.80
CA GLU A 9 3.45 -17.37 -2.90
C GLU A 9 4.06 -16.18 -3.67
N ASP A 10 3.36 -15.63 -4.66
CA ASP A 10 3.82 -14.47 -5.42
C ASP A 10 3.80 -13.17 -4.59
N PHE A 11 2.96 -13.12 -3.54
CA PHE A 11 2.91 -11.98 -2.62
C PHE A 11 3.94 -12.05 -1.49
N ASP A 12 4.59 -13.19 -1.30
CA ASP A 12 5.61 -13.37 -0.26
C ASP A 12 7.00 -12.90 -0.71
N ILE A 13 7.17 -12.65 -2.01
CA ILE A 13 8.41 -12.11 -2.58
C ILE A 13 8.34 -10.58 -2.55
N LEU A 14 9.35 -9.96 -1.93
CA LEU A 14 9.46 -8.49 -1.98
C LEU A 14 9.87 -8.05 -3.40
N PRO A 15 9.29 -6.95 -3.91
CA PRO A 15 9.70 -6.38 -5.18
C PRO A 15 11.14 -5.85 -5.11
N GLU A 16 11.74 -5.60 -6.26
CA GLU A 16 13.03 -4.92 -6.33
C GLU A 16 12.91 -3.44 -5.91
N HIS A 17 14.04 -2.86 -5.46
CA HIS A 17 14.14 -1.43 -5.19
C HIS A 17 13.88 -0.60 -6.45
N ARG A 18 13.11 0.46 -6.31
CA ARG A 18 12.69 1.33 -7.41
C ARG A 18 12.86 2.80 -7.06
N GLN A 19 12.72 3.66 -8.06
CA GLN A 19 12.81 5.12 -7.90
C GLN A 19 11.78 5.70 -6.91
N TRP A 20 10.71 4.98 -6.62
CA TRP A 20 9.63 5.38 -5.69
C TRP A 20 9.86 4.89 -4.25
N ASP A 21 11.03 4.33 -3.94
CA ASP A 21 11.33 3.91 -2.58
C ASP A 21 11.07 5.05 -1.59
N HIS A 22 10.39 4.72 -0.50
CA HIS A 22 9.93 5.69 0.48
C HIS A 22 11.09 6.30 1.27
N ALA A 23 11.39 7.57 1.03
CA ALA A 23 12.40 8.31 1.79
C ALA A 23 11.81 8.85 3.10
N ILE A 24 12.56 8.69 4.19
CA ILE A 24 12.25 9.27 5.51
C ILE A 24 13.26 10.38 5.79
N GLU A 25 12.94 11.59 5.35
CA GLU A 25 13.80 12.76 5.59
C GLU A 25 13.47 13.39 6.93
N LEU A 26 14.45 13.47 7.82
CA LEU A 26 14.27 14.08 9.13
C LEU A 26 14.61 15.59 9.08
N VAL A 27 13.86 16.37 9.84
CA VAL A 27 14.15 17.79 10.06
C VAL A 27 15.52 17.92 10.69
N LEU A 28 16.33 18.88 10.21
CA LEU A 28 17.68 19.12 10.71
C LEU A 28 17.69 19.35 12.22
N GLY A 29 18.59 18.67 12.92
CA GLY A 29 18.67 18.75 14.39
C GLY A 29 17.67 17.85 15.13
N SER A 30 16.92 17.01 14.44
CA SER A 30 16.06 16.02 15.09
C SER A 30 16.88 14.99 15.83
N GLU A 31 16.52 14.74 17.10
CA GLU A 31 17.14 13.69 17.92
C GLU A 31 16.34 12.40 17.85
N PRO A 32 17.01 11.22 17.79
CA PRO A 32 16.35 9.93 17.84
C PRO A 32 15.47 9.80 19.09
N LYS A 33 14.24 9.32 18.90
CA LYS A 33 13.29 9.05 19.99
C LYS A 33 13.02 7.57 20.12
N SER A 34 13.08 7.08 21.35
CA SER A 34 12.77 5.71 21.69
C SER A 34 11.65 5.66 22.73
N SER A 35 10.54 5.03 22.38
CA SER A 35 9.37 4.91 23.25
C SER A 35 9.40 3.60 24.04
N LYS A 36 8.66 3.55 25.16
CA LYS A 36 8.48 2.34 25.97
C LYS A 36 7.54 1.37 25.25
N VAL A 37 7.70 0.09 25.52
CA VAL A 37 6.78 -0.96 25.06
C VAL A 37 5.43 -0.80 25.79
N TYR A 38 4.33 -0.95 25.07
CA TYR A 38 3.00 -1.05 25.67
C TYR A 38 2.74 -2.49 26.14
N PRO A 39 2.07 -2.68 27.30
CA PRO A 39 1.66 -4.00 27.72
C PRO A 39 0.63 -4.59 26.76
N LEU A 40 0.76 -5.87 26.46
CA LEU A 40 -0.16 -6.59 25.56
C LEU A 40 -0.96 -7.62 26.35
N SER A 41 -2.20 -7.82 25.98
CA SER A 41 -3.00 -8.94 26.45
C SER A 41 -2.51 -10.26 25.83
N PRO A 42 -2.86 -11.43 26.39
CA PRO A 42 -2.46 -12.72 25.81
C PRO A 42 -2.92 -12.92 24.37
N VAL A 43 -4.06 -12.37 23.98
CA VAL A 43 -4.58 -12.44 22.60
C VAL A 43 -3.74 -11.57 21.67
N GLU A 44 -3.43 -10.34 22.08
CA GLU A 44 -2.57 -9.43 21.30
C GLU A 44 -1.15 -9.97 21.17
N GLN A 45 -0.64 -10.68 22.22
CA GLN A 45 0.66 -11.31 22.16
C GLN A 45 0.70 -12.39 21.07
N LYS A 46 -0.32 -13.23 20.98
CA LYS A 46 -0.40 -14.26 19.93
C LYS A 46 -0.44 -13.67 18.52
N GLU A 47 -1.19 -12.59 18.35
CA GLU A 47 -1.24 -11.87 17.06
C GLU A 47 0.11 -11.21 16.73
N LEU A 48 0.83 -10.68 17.74
CA LEU A 48 2.19 -10.16 17.57
C LEU A 48 3.15 -11.26 17.13
N ASP A 49 3.08 -12.44 17.75
CA ASP A 49 3.94 -13.58 17.42
C ASP A 49 3.76 -13.97 15.94
N SER A 50 2.51 -14.11 15.50
CA SER A 50 2.17 -14.41 14.10
C SER A 50 2.64 -13.33 13.13
N PHE A 51 2.45 -12.05 13.51
CA PHE A 51 2.90 -10.92 12.69
C PHE A 51 4.43 -10.91 12.52
N LEU A 52 5.17 -11.13 13.59
CA LEU A 52 6.64 -11.14 13.55
C LEU A 52 7.16 -12.32 12.73
N GLU A 53 6.60 -13.52 12.93
CA GLU A 53 6.97 -14.70 12.18
C GLU A 53 6.76 -14.49 10.66
N GLU A 54 5.58 -14.06 10.25
CA GLU A 54 5.25 -13.81 8.85
C GLU A 54 6.17 -12.75 8.23
N ASN A 55 6.32 -11.59 8.88
CA ASN A 55 7.07 -10.48 8.30
C ASN A 55 8.59 -10.68 8.32
N LEU A 56 9.12 -11.45 9.27
CA LEU A 56 10.52 -11.88 9.27
C LEU A 56 10.79 -12.92 8.17
N HIS A 57 9.87 -13.86 7.99
CA HIS A 57 9.97 -14.90 6.96
C HIS A 57 9.94 -14.30 5.54
N THR A 58 9.02 -13.37 5.31
CA THR A 58 8.87 -12.68 4.01
C THR A 58 9.88 -11.56 3.79
N GLY A 59 10.75 -11.27 4.77
CA GLY A 59 11.76 -10.22 4.66
C GLY A 59 11.21 -8.79 4.71
N ARG A 60 9.94 -8.58 5.08
CA ARG A 60 9.34 -7.24 5.21
C ARG A 60 9.88 -6.47 6.41
N ILE A 61 10.37 -7.17 7.42
CA ILE A 61 11.06 -6.60 8.58
C ILE A 61 12.34 -7.37 8.85
N ARG A 62 13.26 -6.74 9.57
CA ARG A 62 14.48 -7.39 10.11
C ARG A 62 14.77 -6.91 11.52
N SER A 63 15.62 -7.64 12.26
CA SER A 63 16.13 -7.20 13.54
C SER A 63 16.92 -5.91 13.41
N SER A 64 16.78 -5.01 14.39
CA SER A 64 17.38 -3.68 14.35
C SER A 64 18.26 -3.40 15.56
N LYS A 65 19.21 -2.47 15.38
CA LYS A 65 19.99 -1.81 16.45
C LYS A 65 19.76 -0.29 16.45
N SER A 66 18.62 0.14 15.88
CA SER A 66 18.30 1.57 15.74
C SER A 66 18.25 2.28 17.09
N PRO A 67 18.71 3.53 17.17
CA PRO A 67 18.46 4.41 18.31
C PRO A 67 17.00 4.88 18.38
N MET A 68 16.23 4.71 17.31
CA MET A 68 14.79 5.02 17.25
C MET A 68 13.95 3.78 17.55
N ALA A 69 12.84 3.98 18.24
CA ALA A 69 11.91 2.88 18.52
C ALA A 69 10.48 3.39 18.70
N ALA A 70 9.63 3.15 17.73
CA ALA A 70 8.20 3.36 17.86
C ALA A 70 7.58 2.22 18.68
N PRO A 71 6.61 2.47 19.57
CA PRO A 71 5.86 1.40 20.22
C PRO A 71 4.83 0.81 19.28
N VAL A 72 4.36 -0.39 19.57
CA VAL A 72 3.26 -1.04 18.85
C VAL A 72 2.04 -1.16 19.75
N PHE A 73 0.85 -1.14 19.15
CA PHE A 73 -0.41 -1.41 19.81
C PHE A 73 -1.39 -2.06 18.82
N PHE A 74 -2.49 -2.60 19.34
CA PHE A 74 -3.50 -3.24 18.52
C PHE A 74 -4.77 -2.41 18.43
N ILE A 75 -5.35 -2.39 17.24
CA ILE A 75 -6.68 -1.82 16.97
C ILE A 75 -7.63 -2.97 16.63
N LYS A 76 -8.77 -3.00 17.28
CA LYS A 76 -9.84 -3.96 16.96
C LYS A 76 -10.61 -3.47 15.73
N LYS A 77 -10.64 -4.29 14.68
CA LYS A 77 -11.43 -4.03 13.49
C LYS A 77 -12.93 -4.26 13.75
N LYS A 78 -13.80 -3.85 12.83
CA LYS A 78 -15.25 -4.04 12.92
C LYS A 78 -15.66 -5.52 12.95
N ASP A 79 -14.90 -6.39 12.33
CA ASP A 79 -15.09 -7.85 12.31
C ASP A 79 -14.54 -8.55 13.56
N GLY A 80 -13.96 -7.80 14.48
CA GLY A 80 -13.38 -8.30 15.73
C GLY A 80 -11.92 -8.73 15.63
N SER A 81 -11.33 -8.79 14.43
CA SER A 81 -9.91 -9.09 14.25
C SER A 81 -9.02 -7.96 14.79
N LEU A 82 -7.80 -8.30 15.17
CA LEU A 82 -6.82 -7.36 15.67
C LEU A 82 -5.92 -6.90 14.52
N TRP A 83 -5.56 -5.63 14.53
CA TRP A 83 -4.61 -5.05 13.59
C TRP A 83 -3.47 -4.39 14.37
N LEU A 84 -2.24 -4.87 14.16
CA LEU A 84 -1.04 -4.26 14.73
C LEU A 84 -0.78 -2.91 14.06
N VAL A 85 -0.51 -1.90 14.89
CA VAL A 85 -0.18 -0.55 14.44
C VAL A 85 1.10 -0.10 15.16
N GLN A 86 2.04 0.42 14.39
CA GLN A 86 3.21 1.12 14.90
C GLN A 86 2.86 2.58 15.17
N ASP A 87 3.16 3.05 16.36
CA ASP A 87 2.91 4.46 16.70
C ASP A 87 4.03 5.38 16.17
N TYR A 88 3.88 5.78 14.94
CA TYR A 88 4.83 6.67 14.27
C TYR A 88 4.63 8.16 14.56
N ARG A 89 3.78 8.56 15.52
CA ARG A 89 3.54 9.99 15.82
C ARG A 89 4.83 10.75 16.15
N ALA A 90 5.74 10.14 16.91
CA ALA A 90 7.04 10.73 17.23
C ALA A 90 7.93 10.86 15.99
N LEU A 91 8.02 9.84 15.15
CA LEU A 91 8.72 9.89 13.86
C LEU A 91 8.09 10.94 12.95
N ASN A 92 6.79 10.91 12.80
CA ASN A 92 6.03 11.80 11.93
C ASN A 92 6.23 13.29 12.31
N SER A 93 6.40 13.60 13.60
CA SER A 93 6.66 14.97 14.05
C SER A 93 8.04 15.50 13.62
N MET A 94 8.98 14.59 13.36
CA MET A 94 10.36 14.90 12.96
C MET A 94 10.59 14.76 11.46
N THR A 95 9.65 14.20 10.71
CA THR A 95 9.80 13.97 9.28
C THR A 95 9.40 15.20 8.47
N VAL A 96 10.22 15.58 7.49
CA VAL A 96 9.90 16.62 6.52
C VAL A 96 8.65 16.19 5.72
N LYS A 97 7.65 17.07 5.67
CA LYS A 97 6.37 16.75 5.02
C LYS A 97 6.48 16.87 3.51
N ASN A 98 6.21 15.78 2.81
CA ASN A 98 5.95 15.78 1.38
C ASN A 98 4.58 16.42 1.10
N LYS A 99 4.57 17.46 0.28
CA LYS A 99 3.36 18.21 -0.09
C LYS A 99 2.78 17.77 -1.45
N TYR A 100 3.14 16.57 -1.91
CA TYR A 100 2.54 16.04 -3.14
C TYR A 100 1.01 16.05 -3.02
N PRO A 101 0.30 16.68 -3.96
CA PRO A 101 -1.15 16.82 -3.87
C PRO A 101 -1.84 15.48 -4.10
N LEU A 102 -2.73 15.10 -3.18
CA LEU A 102 -3.68 14.04 -3.47
C LEU A 102 -4.78 14.61 -4.38
N PRO A 103 -5.29 13.83 -5.35
CA PRO A 103 -6.38 14.27 -6.21
C PRO A 103 -7.61 14.68 -5.40
N LEU A 104 -8.31 15.72 -5.84
CA LEU A 104 -9.59 16.09 -5.23
C LEU A 104 -10.68 15.11 -5.70
N ILE A 105 -11.42 14.54 -4.76
CA ILE A 105 -12.48 13.56 -5.06
C ILE A 105 -13.52 14.17 -6.03
N SER A 106 -13.85 15.46 -5.88
CA SER A 106 -14.76 16.16 -6.77
C SER A 106 -14.25 16.22 -8.22
N GLU A 107 -12.95 16.38 -8.42
CA GLU A 107 -12.32 16.38 -9.74
C GLU A 107 -12.35 14.98 -10.36
N LEU A 108 -12.02 13.94 -9.55
CA LEU A 108 -12.09 12.55 -10.02
C LEU A 108 -13.52 12.19 -10.43
N VAL A 109 -14.53 12.57 -9.64
CA VAL A 109 -15.94 12.33 -9.97
C VAL A 109 -16.35 13.08 -11.25
N SER A 110 -15.85 14.31 -11.46
CA SER A 110 -16.14 15.09 -12.67
C SER A 110 -15.59 14.41 -13.93
N GLN A 111 -14.45 13.72 -13.85
CA GLN A 111 -13.87 12.97 -14.97
C GLN A 111 -14.75 11.79 -15.41
N LEU A 112 -15.55 11.22 -14.49
CA LEU A 112 -16.44 10.11 -14.79
C LEU A 112 -17.68 10.50 -15.60
N HIS A 113 -17.88 11.80 -15.85
CA HIS A 113 -19.08 12.28 -16.54
C HIS A 113 -19.19 11.70 -17.96
N GLY A 114 -20.35 11.10 -18.25
CA GLY A 114 -20.62 10.45 -19.54
C GLY A 114 -20.06 9.04 -19.70
N ALA A 115 -19.35 8.51 -18.72
CA ALA A 115 -18.93 7.12 -18.71
C ALA A 115 -20.14 6.19 -18.43
N ARG A 116 -20.11 4.99 -19.01
CA ARG A 116 -21.16 3.98 -18.87
C ARG A 116 -20.63 2.63 -18.36
N TYR A 117 -19.35 2.38 -18.56
CA TYR A 117 -18.68 1.13 -18.18
C TYR A 117 -17.60 1.46 -17.17
N PHE A 118 -17.56 0.67 -16.08
CA PHE A 118 -16.66 0.90 -14.96
C PHE A 118 -16.06 -0.41 -14.47
N THR A 119 -14.75 -0.42 -14.26
CA THR A 119 -14.05 -1.51 -13.56
C THR A 119 -13.31 -0.91 -12.37
N LYS A 120 -13.64 -1.38 -11.16
CA LYS A 120 -12.91 -1.04 -9.95
C LYS A 120 -11.87 -2.09 -9.66
N LEU A 121 -10.62 -1.65 -9.48
CA LEU A 121 -9.50 -2.45 -9.02
C LEU A 121 -9.10 -1.98 -7.62
N ASP A 122 -8.65 -2.90 -6.79
CA ASP A 122 -8.19 -2.65 -5.43
C ASP A 122 -6.77 -3.23 -5.30
N VAL A 123 -5.82 -2.41 -4.90
CA VAL A 123 -4.42 -2.84 -4.75
C VAL A 123 -4.26 -3.59 -3.44
N HIS A 124 -3.95 -4.88 -3.54
CA HIS A 124 -3.72 -5.69 -2.35
C HIS A 124 -2.31 -5.44 -1.80
N TRP A 125 -2.22 -5.10 -0.52
CA TRP A 125 -0.95 -4.86 0.19
C TRP A 125 -0.05 -3.80 -0.47
N GLY A 126 -0.63 -2.85 -1.22
CA GLY A 126 0.11 -1.88 -2.02
C GLY A 126 1.21 -1.16 -1.25
N PHE A 127 0.93 -0.68 -0.03
CA PHE A 127 1.93 -0.02 0.81
C PHE A 127 3.07 -0.96 1.21
N ASN A 128 2.77 -2.21 1.54
CA ASN A 128 3.77 -3.20 1.95
C ASN A 128 4.62 -3.74 0.79
N ASN A 129 4.35 -3.26 -0.43
CA ASN A 129 5.13 -3.57 -1.63
C ASN A 129 5.99 -2.37 -2.11
N VAL A 130 6.06 -1.30 -1.33
CA VAL A 130 6.96 -0.18 -1.58
C VAL A 130 8.08 -0.21 -0.55
N HIS A 131 9.32 -0.33 -0.99
CA HIS A 131 10.46 -0.33 -0.10
C HIS A 131 10.65 1.00 0.62
N ILE A 132 11.17 0.97 1.83
CA ILE A 132 11.80 2.12 2.43
C ILE A 132 13.16 2.31 1.75
N LYS A 133 13.51 3.56 1.47
CA LYS A 133 14.79 3.90 0.84
C LYS A 133 15.95 3.33 1.65
N PRO A 134 16.96 2.69 0.99
CA PRO A 134 18.12 2.15 1.68
C PRO A 134 18.78 3.18 2.59
N ARG A 135 19.08 2.79 3.82
CA ARG A 135 19.62 3.60 4.93
C ARG A 135 18.61 4.50 5.64
N ASP A 136 17.33 4.42 5.30
CA ASP A 136 16.25 5.12 6.01
C ASP A 136 15.44 4.18 6.92
N GLU A 137 15.59 2.88 6.79
CA GLU A 137 14.79 1.84 7.45
C GLU A 137 14.86 1.95 8.98
N TRP A 138 16.06 2.22 9.51
CA TRP A 138 16.30 2.35 10.94
C TRP A 138 15.48 3.48 11.59
N LYS A 139 15.09 4.50 10.82
CA LYS A 139 14.29 5.63 11.32
C LYS A 139 12.86 5.18 11.68
N ALA A 140 12.36 4.17 10.98
CA ALA A 140 11.05 3.58 11.21
C ALA A 140 11.07 2.35 12.15
N ALA A 141 12.17 2.12 12.86
CA ALA A 141 12.26 1.00 13.79
C ALA A 141 11.15 1.04 14.84
N PHE A 142 10.64 -0.15 15.17
CA PHE A 142 9.60 -0.33 16.17
C PHE A 142 10.02 -1.38 17.19
N ARG A 143 9.53 -1.20 18.42
CA ARG A 143 9.87 -2.02 19.56
C ARG A 143 8.68 -2.84 20.04
N THR A 144 8.94 -4.11 20.28
CA THR A 144 8.03 -5.05 20.93
C THR A 144 8.68 -5.59 22.21
N ASN A 145 7.95 -6.39 22.95
CA ASN A 145 8.51 -7.15 24.08
C ASN A 145 9.47 -8.27 23.64
N GLN A 146 9.50 -8.63 22.34
CA GLN A 146 10.40 -9.64 21.78
C GLN A 146 11.67 -9.06 21.15
N GLY A 147 11.74 -7.75 20.95
CA GLY A 147 12.90 -7.11 20.37
C GLY A 147 12.63 -5.81 19.67
N LEU A 148 13.65 -5.34 18.98
CA LEU A 148 13.63 -4.16 18.13
C LEU A 148 13.74 -4.60 16.68
N PHE A 149 12.83 -4.12 15.85
CA PHE A 149 12.74 -4.47 14.43
C PHE A 149 12.69 -3.20 13.59
N GLU A 150 13.13 -3.30 12.36
CA GLU A 150 12.97 -2.21 11.38
C GLU A 150 12.29 -2.74 10.12
N PRO A 151 11.34 -1.98 9.57
CA PRO A 151 10.66 -2.34 8.34
C PRO A 151 11.53 -2.06 7.12
N LEU A 152 11.48 -2.96 6.14
CA LEU A 152 12.12 -2.79 4.83
C LEU A 152 11.14 -2.22 3.80
N VAL A 153 9.85 -2.24 4.11
CA VAL A 153 8.76 -1.74 3.29
C VAL A 153 7.92 -0.74 4.07
N MET A 154 7.10 0.05 3.36
CA MET A 154 6.20 0.98 4.03
C MET A 154 5.17 0.23 4.88
N PHE A 155 4.96 0.72 6.09
CA PHE A 155 3.82 0.35 6.94
C PHE A 155 2.85 1.52 7.08
N PHE A 156 1.61 1.22 7.44
CA PHE A 156 0.63 2.24 7.70
C PHE A 156 1.04 3.16 8.86
N GLY A 157 0.65 4.43 8.78
CA GLY A 157 0.90 5.42 9.83
C GLY A 157 2.17 6.25 9.65
N MET A 158 3.05 5.92 8.70
CA MET A 158 4.18 6.79 8.35
C MET A 158 3.67 8.03 7.60
N THR A 159 4.19 9.21 7.96
CA THR A 159 3.95 10.43 7.18
C THR A 159 4.58 10.27 5.79
N ASN A 160 4.03 10.90 4.78
CA ASN A 160 4.45 10.84 3.37
C ASN A 160 4.14 9.51 2.64
N SER A 161 3.74 8.42 3.32
CA SER A 161 3.42 7.16 2.64
C SER A 161 2.35 7.33 1.58
N LEU A 162 1.28 8.07 1.88
CA LEU A 162 0.20 8.36 0.94
C LEU A 162 0.72 9.12 -0.29
N ALA A 163 1.57 10.12 -0.06
CA ALA A 163 2.18 10.91 -1.13
C ALA A 163 3.10 10.06 -2.02
N THR A 164 3.97 9.25 -1.41
CA THR A 164 4.86 8.31 -2.13
C THR A 164 4.04 7.33 -2.96
N PHE A 165 3.02 6.72 -2.37
CA PHE A 165 2.17 5.74 -3.06
C PHE A 165 1.39 6.37 -4.20
N GLN A 166 0.77 7.55 -3.99
CA GLN A 166 0.04 8.25 -5.06
C GLN A 166 0.97 8.64 -6.21
N THR A 167 2.20 9.12 -5.90
CA THR A 167 3.19 9.43 -6.94
C THR A 167 3.51 8.21 -7.77
N MET A 168 3.82 7.08 -7.13
CA MET A 168 4.11 5.82 -7.79
C MET A 168 2.96 5.38 -8.70
N MET A 169 1.73 5.40 -8.18
CA MET A 169 0.55 5.00 -8.95
C MET A 169 0.31 5.92 -10.15
N ASN A 170 0.48 7.22 -9.97
CA ASN A 170 0.35 8.18 -11.07
C ASN A 170 1.41 7.96 -12.15
N ASP A 171 2.65 7.63 -11.77
CA ASP A 171 3.73 7.36 -12.73
C ASP A 171 3.48 6.05 -13.50
N ILE A 172 3.06 4.99 -12.80
CA ILE A 172 2.78 3.68 -13.41
C ILE A 172 1.62 3.78 -14.41
N PHE A 173 0.57 4.53 -14.07
CA PHE A 173 -0.65 4.61 -14.87
C PHE A 173 -0.78 5.94 -15.66
N TRP A 174 0.31 6.69 -15.77
CA TRP A 174 0.32 8.02 -16.38
C TRP A 174 -0.43 8.09 -17.72
N ASP A 175 -0.13 7.17 -18.64
CA ASP A 175 -0.74 7.20 -19.97
C ASP A 175 -2.26 7.02 -19.93
N LEU A 176 -2.76 6.10 -19.08
CA LEU A 176 -4.19 5.82 -18.93
C LEU A 176 -4.92 6.96 -18.22
N ILE A 177 -4.23 7.64 -17.30
CA ILE A 177 -4.75 8.83 -16.62
C ILE A 177 -4.85 9.99 -17.59
N VAL A 178 -3.80 10.24 -18.39
CA VAL A 178 -3.78 11.33 -19.40
C VAL A 178 -4.77 11.05 -20.52
N GLU A 179 -4.98 9.80 -20.93
CA GLU A 179 -6.01 9.40 -21.88
C GLU A 179 -7.44 9.63 -21.35
N GLY A 180 -7.59 9.85 -20.05
CA GLY A 180 -8.88 10.10 -19.39
C GLY A 180 -9.78 8.88 -19.31
N ILE A 181 -9.19 7.69 -19.13
CA ILE A 181 -9.91 6.41 -19.00
C ILE A 181 -9.67 5.76 -17.64
N MET A 182 -8.78 6.31 -16.84
CA MET A 182 -8.46 5.81 -15.51
C MET A 182 -8.35 6.96 -14.51
N VAL A 183 -8.87 6.74 -13.33
CA VAL A 183 -8.59 7.57 -12.15
C VAL A 183 -8.04 6.69 -11.03
N VAL A 184 -7.08 7.25 -10.30
CA VAL A 184 -6.40 6.57 -9.19
C VAL A 184 -6.48 7.44 -7.95
N TYR A 185 -6.95 6.86 -6.87
CA TYR A 185 -6.93 7.47 -5.55
C TYR A 185 -6.37 6.47 -4.55
N LEU A 186 -5.08 6.58 -4.28
CA LEU A 186 -4.35 5.62 -3.44
C LEU A 186 -4.53 4.18 -3.96
N ASP A 187 -5.09 3.30 -3.12
CA ASP A 187 -5.31 1.88 -3.42
C ASP A 187 -6.50 1.63 -4.36
N ASP A 188 -7.36 2.65 -4.54
CA ASP A 188 -8.55 2.55 -5.37
C ASP A 188 -8.24 3.00 -6.81
N ILE A 189 -8.37 2.09 -7.76
CA ILE A 189 -8.24 2.35 -9.20
C ILE A 189 -9.61 2.18 -9.84
N LEU A 190 -10.01 3.12 -10.67
CA LEU A 190 -11.23 3.04 -11.44
C LEU A 190 -10.95 3.27 -12.91
N ILE A 191 -11.17 2.23 -13.72
CA ILE A 191 -11.16 2.31 -15.18
C ILE A 191 -12.57 2.63 -15.64
N PHE A 192 -12.74 3.58 -16.56
CA PHE A 192 -14.04 4.01 -17.03
C PHE A 192 -14.03 4.34 -18.52
N THR A 193 -15.09 4.00 -19.24
CA THR A 193 -15.23 4.28 -20.67
C THR A 193 -16.69 4.56 -21.06
N ARG A 194 -16.88 5.12 -22.24
CA ARG A 194 -18.22 5.41 -22.79
C ARG A 194 -18.82 4.22 -23.55
N THR A 195 -18.00 3.34 -24.11
CA THR A 195 -18.43 2.19 -24.91
C THR A 195 -17.78 0.91 -24.41
N GLU A 196 -18.46 -0.22 -24.60
CA GLU A 196 -18.02 -1.54 -24.18
C GLU A 196 -16.73 -1.96 -24.92
N GLU A 197 -16.69 -1.72 -26.23
CA GLU A 197 -15.51 -2.07 -27.04
C GLU A 197 -14.23 -1.41 -26.51
N LYS A 198 -14.31 -0.11 -26.19
CA LYS A 198 -13.17 0.61 -25.60
C LYS A 198 -12.82 0.08 -24.23
N HIS A 199 -13.79 -0.38 -23.47
CA HIS A 199 -13.56 -0.92 -22.13
C HIS A 199 -12.82 -2.25 -22.20
N VAL A 200 -13.28 -3.18 -23.04
CA VAL A 200 -12.66 -4.50 -23.24
C VAL A 200 -11.22 -4.39 -23.78
N VAL A 201 -10.97 -3.49 -24.74
CA VAL A 201 -9.63 -3.29 -25.32
C VAL A 201 -8.66 -2.71 -24.27
N LYS A 202 -9.14 -1.89 -23.36
CA LYS A 202 -8.29 -1.23 -22.34
C LYS A 202 -8.12 -2.06 -21.06
N ASP A 203 -8.94 -3.08 -20.84
CA ASP A 203 -8.64 -4.14 -19.86
C ASP A 203 -7.38 -4.95 -20.23
N GLY A 204 -6.98 -4.93 -21.52
CA GLY A 204 -5.69 -5.37 -21.99
C GLY A 204 -4.62 -4.31 -21.76
N ILE A 205 -4.22 -4.08 -20.51
CA ILE A 205 -2.98 -3.34 -20.22
C ILE A 205 -1.84 -4.05 -20.97
N PRO A 206 -1.02 -3.35 -21.77
CA PRO A 206 0.03 -3.95 -22.57
C PRO A 206 0.89 -4.89 -21.74
N GLU A 207 1.25 -6.05 -22.29
CA GLU A 207 2.02 -7.09 -21.56
C GLU A 207 3.32 -6.57 -20.96
N GLU A 208 3.93 -5.59 -21.60
CA GLU A 208 5.15 -4.89 -21.15
C GLU A 208 4.92 -4.02 -19.89
N ARG A 209 3.65 -3.73 -19.55
CA ARG A 209 3.23 -2.99 -18.35
C ARG A 209 2.42 -3.85 -17.39
N LYS A 210 2.38 -5.17 -17.58
CA LYS A 210 1.75 -6.14 -16.67
C LYS A 210 2.53 -6.24 -15.37
N TYR A 211 2.45 -5.21 -14.58
CA TYR A 211 2.63 -5.35 -13.16
C TYR A 211 1.35 -5.97 -12.60
N GLY A 212 1.20 -7.29 -12.77
CA GLY A 212 0.22 -8.09 -12.03
C GLY A 212 -1.26 -7.64 -12.03
N ILE A 213 -1.74 -6.93 -13.06
CA ILE A 213 -3.16 -6.57 -13.17
C ILE A 213 -3.83 -7.51 -14.17
N ILE A 214 -4.36 -8.64 -13.76
CA ILE A 214 -5.25 -9.45 -14.60
C ILE A 214 -6.35 -10.08 -13.75
N ASP A 215 -7.61 -9.69 -13.98
CA ASP A 215 -8.75 -10.58 -13.78
C ASP A 215 -9.32 -10.98 -15.15
N ARG A 216 -9.24 -12.27 -15.49
CA ARG A 216 -9.81 -12.83 -16.71
C ARG A 216 -11.33 -13.10 -16.63
N ASN A 217 -11.96 -12.78 -15.51
CA ASN A 217 -13.40 -12.97 -15.30
C ASN A 217 -14.16 -11.65 -15.33
N TYR A 218 -13.90 -10.85 -16.35
CA TYR A 218 -14.58 -9.59 -16.60
C TYR A 218 -16.08 -9.83 -16.90
N THR A 219 -16.94 -9.13 -16.20
CA THR A 219 -18.34 -8.89 -16.59
C THR A 219 -18.57 -7.38 -16.63
N PRO A 220 -18.97 -6.83 -17.77
CA PRO A 220 -19.23 -5.40 -17.88
C PRO A 220 -20.33 -4.96 -16.91
N PHE A 221 -20.09 -3.87 -16.24
CA PHE A 221 -21.04 -3.27 -15.30
C PHE A 221 -22.13 -2.53 -16.10
N ARG A 222 -23.33 -3.07 -16.16
CA ARG A 222 -24.52 -2.30 -16.55
C ARG A 222 -25.02 -1.54 -15.33
N SER A 223 -25.28 -0.24 -15.50
CA SER A 223 -25.82 0.65 -14.48
C SER A 223 -27.01 0.03 -13.75
N ASN A 224 -26.83 -0.55 -12.58
CA ASN A 224 -27.77 -0.87 -11.52
C ASN A 224 -27.36 -2.03 -10.59
N VAL A 225 -26.12 -2.51 -10.65
CA VAL A 225 -25.66 -3.59 -9.75
C VAL A 225 -24.35 -3.21 -9.06
N GLN A 226 -24.36 -3.24 -7.72
CA GLN A 226 -23.13 -3.16 -6.92
C GLN A 226 -22.30 -4.41 -7.13
N CYS A 227 -21.26 -4.34 -7.95
CA CYS A 227 -20.25 -5.39 -8.02
C CYS A 227 -18.99 -4.92 -7.28
N ARG A 228 -18.80 -5.38 -6.05
CA ARG A 228 -17.52 -5.31 -5.34
C ARG A 228 -16.70 -6.52 -5.77
N ARG A 229 -15.85 -6.38 -6.77
CA ARG A 229 -14.80 -7.35 -7.03
C ARG A 229 -13.49 -6.77 -6.55
N ARG A 230 -12.82 -7.47 -5.65
CA ARG A 230 -11.43 -7.20 -5.27
C ARG A 230 -10.57 -7.90 -6.29
N ILE A 231 -9.83 -7.15 -7.06
CA ILE A 231 -8.76 -7.64 -7.90
C ILE A 231 -7.48 -7.35 -7.15
N TYR A 232 -6.64 -8.35 -7.04
CA TYR A 232 -5.36 -8.22 -6.35
C TYR A 232 -4.30 -7.83 -7.38
N LEU A 233 -3.63 -6.73 -7.14
CA LEU A 233 -2.45 -6.31 -7.88
C LEU A 233 -1.23 -6.86 -7.16
N ALA A 234 -0.58 -7.85 -7.75
CA ALA A 234 0.78 -8.19 -7.37
C ALA A 234 1.71 -7.19 -8.07
N MET A 235 2.43 -6.41 -7.30
CA MET A 235 3.50 -5.55 -7.83
C MET A 235 4.79 -6.37 -7.77
N ILE A 236 5.11 -7.07 -8.87
CA ILE A 236 6.36 -7.78 -9.07
C ILE A 236 7.43 -6.79 -9.53
#